data_01621b4adf57a2eb5d742c3d971d58e5
#
_entry.id   01621b4adf57a2eb5d742c3d971d58e5
#
_cell.length_a   1.000
_cell.length_b   1.000
_cell.length_c   1.000
_cell.angle_alpha   90.00
_cell.angle_beta   90.00
_cell.angle_gamma   90.00
#
_symmetry.space_group_name_H-M   'P 1'
#
loop_
_entity.id
_entity.type
_entity.pdbx_description
1 polymer ?
#
loop_
_entity_poly.entity_id
_entity_poly.type
_entity_poly.pdbx_seq_one_letter_code
_entity_poly.pdbx_strand_id
1 'polypeptide(L)' 'MNTSFQRELVTLVPRLRRFALSLTNSQADADDLVQSACERALRNKASFRPGTRMDSWLYRIIQNLWLDNRRRLKTRKDE' A
#
# COMPACT_ATOMS: atom_id res chain seq x y z
N MET A 1 -22.35 3.94 -2.61
CA MET A 1 -21.94 2.61 -2.30
C MET A 1 -20.56 2.31 -2.77
N ASN A 2 -19.79 1.63 -1.94
CA ASN A 2 -18.35 1.50 -2.16
C ASN A 2 -17.93 0.16 -2.69
N THR A 3 -18.89 -0.62 -3.22
CA THR A 3 -18.63 -1.95 -3.70
C THR A 3 -17.64 -1.95 -4.87
N SER A 4 -17.77 -0.98 -5.78
CA SER A 4 -16.88 -0.93 -6.94
C SER A 4 -15.45 -0.54 -6.53
N PHE A 5 -15.29 0.36 -5.56
CA PHE A 5 -13.99 0.72 -5.04
C PHE A 5 -13.31 -0.49 -4.41
N GLN A 6 -14.03 -1.21 -3.53
CA GLN A 6 -13.48 -2.38 -2.86
C GLN A 6 -13.15 -3.49 -3.86
N ARG A 7 -14.01 -3.70 -4.84
CA ARG A 7 -13.80 -4.71 -5.86
C ARG A 7 -12.55 -4.42 -6.68
N GLU A 8 -12.39 -3.17 -7.07
CA GLU A 8 -11.21 -2.76 -7.83
C GLU A 8 -9.94 -2.91 -6.98
N LEU A 9 -10.01 -2.54 -5.71
CA LEU A 9 -8.90 -2.68 -4.79
C LEU A 9 -8.47 -4.14 -4.68
N VAL A 10 -9.43 -5.05 -4.47
CA VAL A 10 -9.14 -6.48 -4.35
C VAL A 10 -8.51 -7.00 -5.63
N THR A 11 -9.00 -6.56 -6.78
CA THR A 11 -8.45 -6.98 -8.08
C THR A 11 -6.98 -6.60 -8.22
N LEU A 12 -6.57 -5.51 -7.60
CA LEU A 12 -5.20 -5.02 -7.70
C LEU A 12 -4.24 -5.67 -6.69
N VAL A 13 -4.76 -6.36 -5.68
CA VAL A 13 -3.93 -6.91 -4.61
C VAL A 13 -2.75 -7.75 -5.12
N PRO A 14 -2.92 -8.68 -6.07
CA PRO A 14 -1.76 -9.46 -6.54
C PRO A 14 -0.66 -8.57 -7.13
N ARG A 15 -1.05 -7.52 -7.83
CA ARG A 15 -0.11 -6.56 -8.40
C ARG A 15 0.60 -5.78 -7.29
N LEU A 16 -0.14 -5.38 -6.27
CA LEU A 16 0.42 -4.66 -5.14
C LEU A 16 1.41 -5.53 -4.37
N ARG A 17 1.11 -6.82 -4.23
CA ARG A 17 2.01 -7.74 -3.54
C ARG A 17 3.32 -7.88 -4.27
N ARG A 18 3.30 -7.98 -5.61
CA ARG A 18 4.52 -8.06 -6.39
C ARG A 18 5.36 -6.80 -6.23
N PHE A 19 4.71 -5.65 -6.25
CA PHE A 19 5.40 -4.38 -6.06
C PHE A 19 6.03 -4.31 -4.66
N ALA A 20 5.26 -4.65 -3.64
CA ALA A 20 5.76 -4.63 -2.26
C ALA A 20 6.92 -5.62 -2.07
N LEU A 21 6.83 -6.77 -2.71
CA LEU A 21 7.90 -7.76 -2.62
C LEU A 21 9.20 -7.22 -3.24
N SER A 22 9.10 -6.48 -4.33
CA SER A 22 10.28 -5.88 -4.95
C SER A 22 10.95 -4.85 -4.05
N LEU A 23 10.19 -4.23 -3.16
CA LEU A 23 10.73 -3.26 -2.22
C LEU A 23 11.33 -3.90 -0.97
N THR A 24 10.70 -4.96 -0.47
CA THR A 24 11.03 -5.54 0.84
C THR A 24 11.93 -6.77 0.74
N ASN A 25 11.89 -7.49 -0.36
CA ASN A 25 12.56 -8.78 -0.54
C ASN A 25 12.16 -9.80 0.53
N SER A 26 11.00 -9.63 1.13
CA SER A 26 10.48 -10.51 2.17
C SER A 26 8.99 -10.67 1.96
N GLN A 27 8.54 -11.91 1.80
CA GLN A 27 7.13 -12.19 1.56
C GLN A 27 6.27 -11.74 2.74
N ALA A 28 6.75 -12.00 3.96
CA ALA A 28 6.01 -11.58 5.16
C ALA A 28 5.91 -10.05 5.24
N ASP A 29 7.00 -9.36 4.98
CA ASP A 29 7.00 -7.90 5.02
C ASP A 29 6.16 -7.32 3.89
N ALA A 30 6.20 -7.94 2.71
CA ALA A 30 5.38 -7.49 1.58
C ALA A 30 3.89 -7.62 1.90
N ASP A 31 3.49 -8.75 2.50
CA ASP A 31 2.09 -8.96 2.87
C ASP A 31 1.62 -7.94 3.90
N ASP A 32 2.45 -7.66 4.91
CA ASP A 32 2.14 -6.65 5.92
C ASP A 32 2.00 -5.28 5.28
N LEU A 33 2.89 -4.95 4.36
CA LEU A 33 2.88 -3.67 3.68
C LEU A 33 1.62 -3.48 2.84
N VAL A 34 1.23 -4.53 2.11
CA VAL A 34 0.02 -4.48 1.31
C VAL A 34 -1.21 -4.35 2.20
N GLN A 35 -1.25 -5.09 3.30
CA GLN A 35 -2.38 -5.00 4.23
C GLN A 35 -2.51 -3.58 4.79
N SER A 36 -1.40 -2.99 5.22
CA SER A 36 -1.41 -1.63 5.73
C SER A 36 -1.85 -0.63 4.67
N ALA A 37 -1.40 -0.84 3.42
CA ALA A 37 -1.78 0.03 2.31
C ALA A 37 -3.28 -0.07 2.02
N CYS A 38 -3.83 -1.27 2.04
CA CYS A 38 -5.27 -1.47 1.82
C CYS A 38 -6.09 -0.81 2.92
N GLU A 39 -5.65 -0.94 4.16
CA GLU A 39 -6.33 -0.29 5.29
C GLU A 39 -6.32 1.22 5.14
N ARG A 40 -5.17 1.77 4.77
CA ARG A 40 -5.06 3.21 4.55
C ARG A 40 -5.92 3.67 3.38
N ALA A 41 -5.95 2.89 2.29
CA ALA A 41 -6.77 3.20 1.14
C ALA A 41 -8.25 3.25 1.51
N LEU A 42 -8.71 2.29 2.30
CA LEU A 42 -10.11 2.26 2.72
C LEU A 42 -10.46 3.45 3.61
N ARG A 43 -9.55 3.85 4.50
CA ARG A 43 -9.76 5.02 5.34
C ARG A 43 -9.77 6.31 4.54
N ASN A 44 -9.02 6.37 3.46
CA ASN A 44 -8.85 7.58 2.66
C ASN A 44 -9.54 7.48 1.30
N LYS A 45 -10.52 6.60 1.17
CA LYS A 45 -11.18 6.40 -0.13
C LYS A 45 -11.83 7.67 -0.65
N ALA A 46 -12.23 8.57 0.23
CA ALA A 46 -12.79 9.87 -0.17
C ALA A 46 -11.76 10.74 -0.89
N SER A 47 -10.47 10.49 -0.69
CA SER A 47 -9.40 11.21 -1.38
C SER A 47 -9.14 10.68 -2.78
N PHE A 48 -9.63 9.49 -3.09
CA PHE A 48 -9.44 8.91 -4.41
C PHE A 48 -10.42 9.54 -5.39
N ARG A 49 -9.90 10.04 -6.51
CA ARG A 49 -10.74 10.66 -7.54
C ARG A 49 -11.18 9.61 -8.55
N PRO A 50 -12.50 9.38 -8.71
CA PRO A 50 -12.97 8.47 -9.74
C PRO A 50 -12.48 8.90 -11.11
N GLY A 51 -12.15 7.92 -11.95
CA GLY A 51 -11.63 8.19 -13.28
C GLY A 51 -10.11 8.31 -13.34
N THR A 52 -9.43 8.33 -12.19
CA THR A 52 -7.96 8.28 -12.17
C THR A 52 -7.50 6.84 -11.93
N ARG A 53 -6.20 6.62 -12.00
CA ARG A 53 -5.63 5.28 -11.88
C ARG A 53 -5.49 4.89 -10.42
N MET A 54 -6.28 3.90 -9.99
CA MET A 54 -6.21 3.40 -8.62
C MET A 54 -4.88 2.71 -8.36
N ASP A 55 -4.32 1.99 -9.34
CA ASP A 55 -3.05 1.31 -9.15
C ASP A 55 -1.92 2.30 -8.80
N SER A 56 -1.84 3.41 -9.51
CA SER A 56 -0.82 4.43 -9.23
C SER A 56 -1.01 5.04 -7.85
N TRP A 57 -2.24 5.28 -7.47
CA TRP A 57 -2.58 5.83 -6.17
C TRP A 57 -2.15 4.88 -5.04
N LEU A 58 -2.43 3.59 -5.24
CA LEU A 58 -2.06 2.56 -4.27
C LEU A 58 -0.55 2.36 -4.20
N TYR A 59 0.13 2.39 -5.33
CA TYR A 59 1.60 2.27 -5.35
C TYR A 59 2.24 3.40 -4.53
N ARG A 60 1.70 4.59 -4.63
CA ARG A 60 2.20 5.72 -3.85
C ARG A 60 2.00 5.48 -2.36
N ILE A 61 0.84 4.94 -1.97
CA ILE A 61 0.57 4.63 -0.58
C ILE A 61 1.58 3.59 -0.06
N ILE A 62 1.82 2.54 -0.84
CA ILE A 62 2.78 1.50 -0.47
C ILE A 62 4.17 2.10 -0.32
N GLN A 63 4.59 2.92 -1.27
CA GLN A 63 5.90 3.53 -1.26
C GLN A 63 6.10 4.42 -0.02
N ASN A 64 5.09 5.20 0.31
CA ASN A 64 5.15 6.08 1.47
C ASN A 64 5.23 5.27 2.77
N LEU A 65 4.46 4.20 2.88
CA LEU A 65 4.50 3.33 4.05
C LEU A 65 5.86 2.66 4.18
N TRP A 66 6.42 2.19 3.08
CA TRP A 66 7.72 1.54 3.08
C TRP A 66 8.82 2.52 3.52
N LEU A 67 8.78 3.74 3.03
CA LEU A 67 9.75 4.77 3.42
C LEU A 67 9.61 5.12 4.90
N ASP A 68 8.38 5.22 5.40
CA ASP A 68 8.14 5.50 6.81
C ASP A 68 8.69 4.37 7.70
N ASN A 69 8.47 3.14 7.30
CA ASN A 69 8.97 1.99 8.06
C ASN A 69 10.50 1.99 8.09
N ARG A 70 11.14 2.32 6.98
CA ARG A 70 12.60 2.40 6.93
C ARG A 70 13.12 3.49 7.85
N ARG A 71 12.45 4.64 7.88
CA ARG A 71 12.83 5.73 8.79
C ARG A 71 12.75 5.32 10.24
N ARG A 72 11.69 4.60 10.61
CA ARG A 72 11.54 4.13 11.98
C ARG A 72 12.65 3.17 12.37
N LEU A 73 12.96 2.22 11.48
CA LEU A 73 14.02 1.25 11.74
C LEU A 73 15.38 1.95 11.89
N LYS A 74 15.62 2.92 11.03
CA LYS A 74 16.88 3.66 11.09
C LYS A 74 17.00 4.46 12.40
N THR A 75 15.91 5.09 12.81
CA THR A 75 15.89 5.86 14.05
C THR A 75 16.14 4.95 15.24
N ARG A 76 15.54 3.78 15.24
CA ARG A 76 15.77 2.81 16.32
C ARG A 76 17.21 2.37 16.40
N LYS A 77 17.84 2.16 15.26
CA LYS A 77 19.23 1.71 15.22
C LYS A 77 20.18 2.77 15.76
N ASP A 78 19.83 4.02 15.59
CA ASP A 78 20.66 5.12 16.01
C ASP A 78 20.58 5.38 17.51
N GLU A 79 19.61 4.77 18.16
CA GLU A 79 19.49 4.85 19.60
C GLU A 79 20.43 3.82 20.24
#